data_405bcfef38c33bd1f9a17e995f417483
#
_entry.id   405bcfef38c33bd1f9a17e995f417483
#
_cell.length_a   1.000
_cell.length_b   1.000
_cell.length_c   1.000
_cell.angle_alpha   90.00
_cell.angle_beta   90.00
_cell.angle_gamma   90.00
#
_symmetry.space_group_name_H-M   'P 1'
#
loop_
_entity.id
_entity.type
_entity.pdbx_description
1 polymer ?
#
loop_
_entity_poly.entity_id
_entity_poly.type
_entity_poly.pdbx_seq_one_letter_code
_entity_poly.pdbx_strand_id
1 'polypeptide(L)'
;MWYKTGKFILQQRLFLLILLFGATAFMGWEASKVQLSYDFTRALPTNNHKYREYQAFLKKFGGDGNTMVIGIESDSLFTVPFFNELGQLHQQLKKVAGVTDILSIPEVVNLRNDSINHRLVPVRIFNYPFTAQQSLDSARVVFENLPFYRNLVYNPQTGSYLMGVSVNKDTINSKSRTRLINDILDKVAVFEKNVNTQVYTSGLPFIRTTIGNRIKSEMNRFLIGSLLLLVVTLFIFFRSVSATLMSLLVVSMGVVWSLGTIVLLGYKITLLTALIPPLIVVIGIPN
;
A
#
# COMPACT_ATOMS: atom_id res chain seq x y z
N MET A 1 42.62 -10.48 -33.93
CA MET A 1 42.20 -9.99 -32.61
C MET A 1 41.44 -11.08 -31.83
N TRP A 2 40.40 -11.66 -32.36
CA TRP A 2 39.54 -12.67 -31.70
C TRP A 2 40.29 -13.95 -31.26
N TYR A 3 41.26 -14.45 -32.02
CA TYR A 3 42.03 -15.64 -31.67
C TYR A 3 42.87 -15.45 -30.39
N LYS A 4 43.50 -14.28 -30.20
CA LYS A 4 44.29 -13.98 -29.00
C LYS A 4 43.38 -13.87 -27.75
N THR A 5 42.19 -13.26 -27.90
CA THR A 5 41.18 -13.15 -26.83
C THR A 5 40.66 -14.53 -26.44
N GLY A 6 40.32 -15.40 -27.43
CA GLY A 6 39.88 -16.76 -27.16
C GLY A 6 40.93 -17.61 -26.45
N LYS A 7 42.22 -17.52 -26.89
CA LYS A 7 43.33 -18.21 -26.22
C LYS A 7 43.54 -17.75 -24.78
N PHE A 8 43.45 -16.44 -24.53
CA PHE A 8 43.52 -15.88 -23.16
C PHE A 8 42.40 -16.40 -22.26
N ILE A 9 41.14 -16.39 -22.74
CA ILE A 9 39.99 -16.91 -22.00
C ILE A 9 40.17 -18.38 -21.64
N LEU A 10 40.63 -19.21 -22.60
CA LEU A 10 40.84 -20.61 -22.36
C LEU A 10 42.01 -20.89 -21.39
N GLN A 11 43.07 -20.11 -21.45
CA GLN A 11 44.23 -20.26 -20.55
C GLN A 11 43.90 -19.80 -19.12
N GLN A 12 43.07 -18.74 -18.96
CA GLN A 12 42.73 -18.17 -17.65
C GLN A 12 41.31 -18.55 -17.19
N ARG A 13 40.76 -19.66 -17.73
CA ARG A 13 39.36 -20.07 -17.50
C ARG A 13 38.98 -20.15 -16.02
N LEU A 14 39.86 -20.71 -15.19
CA LEU A 14 39.57 -20.91 -13.77
C LEU A 14 39.57 -19.60 -13.01
N PHE A 15 40.51 -18.70 -13.31
CA PHE A 15 40.56 -17.35 -12.73
C PHE A 15 39.33 -16.53 -13.11
N LEU A 16 38.94 -16.56 -14.40
CA LEU A 16 37.76 -15.84 -14.90
C LEU A 16 36.47 -16.37 -14.29
N LEU A 17 36.35 -17.69 -14.09
CA LEU A 17 35.19 -18.30 -13.42
C LEU A 17 35.10 -17.86 -11.94
N ILE A 18 36.22 -17.89 -11.21
CA ILE A 18 36.26 -17.42 -9.81
C ILE A 18 35.87 -15.95 -9.73
N LEU A 19 36.40 -15.12 -10.64
CA LEU A 19 36.05 -13.68 -10.70
C LEU A 19 34.57 -13.50 -11.00
N LEU A 20 34.01 -14.22 -11.97
CA LEU A 20 32.61 -14.16 -12.35
C LEU A 20 31.68 -14.56 -11.18
N PHE A 21 31.95 -15.69 -10.54
CA PHE A 21 31.18 -16.17 -9.40
C PHE A 21 31.34 -15.25 -8.20
N GLY A 22 32.52 -14.69 -7.92
CA GLY A 22 32.76 -13.71 -6.88
C GLY A 22 31.99 -12.43 -7.10
N ALA A 23 32.01 -11.90 -8.34
CA ALA A 23 31.23 -10.73 -8.72
C ALA A 23 29.71 -11.01 -8.61
N THR A 24 29.27 -12.21 -9.02
CA THR A 24 27.85 -12.60 -8.91
C THR A 24 27.43 -12.74 -7.44
N ALA A 25 28.27 -13.28 -6.57
CA ALA A 25 27.99 -13.35 -5.13
C ALA A 25 27.87 -11.96 -4.51
N PHE A 26 28.77 -11.03 -4.88
CA PHE A 26 28.70 -9.63 -4.46
C PHE A 26 27.40 -8.97 -4.95
N MET A 27 27.05 -9.12 -6.22
CA MET A 27 25.81 -8.59 -6.78
C MET A 27 24.57 -9.21 -6.12
N GLY A 28 24.64 -10.51 -5.77
CA GLY A 28 23.58 -11.19 -5.03
C GLY A 28 23.38 -10.63 -3.62
N TRP A 29 24.46 -10.30 -2.95
CA TRP A 29 24.41 -9.63 -1.66
C TRP A 29 23.80 -8.23 -1.77
N GLU A 30 24.19 -7.44 -2.76
CA GLU A 30 23.55 -6.16 -3.04
C GLU A 30 22.07 -6.32 -3.42
N ALA A 31 21.73 -7.26 -4.28
CA ALA A 31 20.36 -7.55 -4.67
C ALA A 31 19.45 -7.92 -3.48
N SER A 32 20.01 -8.52 -2.41
CA SER A 32 19.23 -8.82 -1.19
C SER A 32 18.73 -7.56 -0.44
N LYS A 33 19.38 -6.42 -0.67
CA LYS A 33 19.02 -5.12 -0.05
C LYS A 33 17.93 -4.37 -0.82
N VAL A 34 17.37 -4.96 -1.88
CA VAL A 34 16.33 -4.38 -2.71
C VAL A 34 15.17 -3.86 -1.87
N GLN A 35 14.79 -2.61 -2.12
CA GLN A 35 13.65 -1.96 -1.50
C GLN A 35 12.58 -1.65 -2.54
N LEU A 36 11.35 -2.08 -2.26
CA LEU A 36 10.20 -1.69 -3.07
C LEU A 36 9.80 -0.25 -2.71
N SER A 37 9.71 0.60 -3.71
CA SER A 37 9.14 1.93 -3.57
C SER A 37 7.68 1.91 -3.99
N TYR A 38 6.84 2.37 -3.09
CA TYR A 38 5.40 2.52 -3.33
C TYR A 38 5.04 3.99 -3.60
N ASP A 39 6.05 4.79 -3.95
CA ASP A 39 5.89 6.22 -4.17
C ASP A 39 5.50 6.48 -5.63
N PHE A 40 4.20 6.60 -5.88
CA PHE A 40 3.65 6.90 -7.20
C PHE A 40 3.93 8.35 -7.64
N THR A 41 4.24 9.22 -6.69
CA THR A 41 4.48 10.65 -6.98
C THR A 41 5.79 10.89 -7.73
N ARG A 42 6.72 9.93 -7.71
CA ARG A 42 7.99 10.01 -8.45
C ARG A 42 7.91 9.56 -9.91
N ALA A 43 6.74 9.27 -10.42
CA ALA A 43 6.55 9.02 -11.86
C ALA A 43 6.76 10.29 -12.72
N LEU A 44 6.66 11.46 -12.10
CA LEU A 44 6.95 12.74 -12.78
C LEU A 44 8.39 13.19 -12.49
N PRO A 45 9.12 13.69 -13.51
CA PRO A 45 10.44 14.27 -13.33
C PRO A 45 10.39 15.41 -12.31
N THR A 46 11.34 15.45 -11.39
CA THR A 46 11.41 16.46 -10.31
C THR A 46 11.63 17.89 -10.81
N ASN A 47 12.13 18.06 -12.04
CA ASN A 47 12.30 19.34 -12.72
C ASN A 47 11.02 19.85 -13.40
N ASN A 48 9.95 19.06 -13.44
CA ASN A 48 8.67 19.46 -14.03
C ASN A 48 8.02 20.59 -13.20
N HIS A 49 7.49 21.61 -13.87
CA HIS A 49 6.82 22.75 -13.24
C HIS A 49 5.62 22.29 -12.37
N LYS A 50 4.81 21.37 -12.90
CA LYS A 50 3.64 20.80 -12.18
C LYS A 50 4.04 20.01 -10.93
N TYR A 51 5.19 19.34 -10.96
CA TYR A 51 5.72 18.68 -9.77
C TYR A 51 6.09 19.69 -8.67
N ARG A 52 6.72 20.81 -9.04
CA ARG A 52 7.06 21.88 -8.09
C ARG A 52 5.83 22.58 -7.51
N GLU A 53 4.82 22.86 -8.34
CA GLU A 53 3.53 23.40 -7.88
C GLU A 53 2.86 22.44 -6.86
N TYR A 54 2.82 21.15 -7.17
CA TYR A 54 2.29 20.14 -6.28
C TYR A 54 3.06 20.07 -4.94
N GLN A 55 4.39 20.13 -4.98
CA GLN A 55 5.20 20.16 -3.75
C GLN A 55 4.94 21.43 -2.93
N ALA A 56 4.78 22.58 -3.56
CA ALA A 56 4.41 23.82 -2.88
C ALA A 56 3.02 23.74 -2.24
N PHE A 57 2.07 23.14 -2.94
CA PHE A 57 0.74 22.84 -2.41
C PHE A 57 0.80 21.94 -1.17
N LEU A 58 1.53 20.82 -1.26
CA LEU A 58 1.70 19.90 -0.13
C LEU A 58 2.35 20.55 1.09
N LYS A 59 3.31 21.47 0.86
CA LYS A 59 3.97 22.23 1.93
C LYS A 59 3.02 23.20 2.62
N LYS A 60 2.07 23.79 1.88
CA LYS A 60 1.14 24.80 2.39
C LYS A 60 -0.11 24.20 3.04
N PHE A 61 -0.64 23.15 2.45
CA PHE A 61 -1.94 22.57 2.84
C PHE A 61 -1.82 21.18 3.49
N GLY A 62 -0.62 20.62 3.57
CA GLY A 62 -0.43 19.24 3.99
C GLY A 62 -0.75 18.25 2.87
N GLY A 63 -0.62 16.97 3.16
CA GLY A 63 -0.94 15.90 2.22
C GLY A 63 -2.10 15.06 2.75
N ASP A 64 -3.25 15.12 2.09
CA ASP A 64 -4.43 14.29 2.42
C ASP A 64 -4.24 12.80 2.11
N GLY A 65 -3.05 12.45 1.61
CA GLY A 65 -2.71 11.07 1.26
C GLY A 65 -2.60 10.08 2.42
N ASN A 66 -2.91 10.52 3.64
CA ASN A 66 -2.78 9.70 4.85
C ASN A 66 -4.13 9.30 5.45
N THR A 67 -5.25 9.63 4.78
CA THR A 67 -6.58 9.30 5.27
C THR A 67 -7.14 8.09 4.54
N MET A 68 -7.57 7.10 5.31
CA MET A 68 -8.37 5.97 4.88
C MET A 68 -9.83 6.28 5.18
N VAL A 69 -10.73 5.90 4.28
CA VAL A 69 -12.15 6.14 4.42
C VAL A 69 -12.88 4.80 4.52
N ILE A 70 -13.76 4.69 5.49
CA ILE A 70 -14.66 3.57 5.71
C ILE A 70 -16.07 4.07 5.41
N GLY A 71 -16.72 3.49 4.42
CA GLY A 71 -18.07 3.84 3.97
C GLY A 71 -19.08 2.77 4.40
N ILE A 72 -20.22 3.21 4.87
CA ILE A 72 -21.34 2.37 5.29
C ILE A 72 -22.58 2.89 4.59
N GLU A 73 -23.35 2.01 3.98
CA GLU A 73 -24.66 2.32 3.41
C GLU A 73 -25.69 1.50 4.15
N SER A 74 -26.54 2.16 4.94
CA SER A 74 -27.52 1.47 5.79
C SER A 74 -28.59 2.43 6.32
N ASP A 75 -29.85 2.00 6.20
CA ASP A 75 -30.98 2.70 6.83
C ASP A 75 -31.06 2.44 8.34
N SER A 76 -30.39 1.41 8.83
CA SER A 76 -30.41 0.98 10.23
C SER A 76 -29.26 1.51 11.09
N LEU A 77 -28.41 2.40 10.56
CA LEU A 77 -27.26 2.94 11.29
C LEU A 77 -27.66 3.58 12.64
N PHE A 78 -28.79 4.27 12.68
CA PHE A 78 -29.33 4.89 13.92
C PHE A 78 -30.23 3.95 14.72
N THR A 79 -29.96 2.66 14.74
CA THR A 79 -30.46 1.73 15.75
C THR A 79 -29.44 1.58 16.88
N VAL A 80 -29.92 1.40 18.12
CA VAL A 80 -29.02 1.31 19.29
C VAL A 80 -27.93 0.26 19.12
N PRO A 81 -28.22 -0.98 18.67
CA PRO A 81 -27.18 -2.00 18.49
C PRO A 81 -26.12 -1.57 17.46
N PHE A 82 -26.55 -1.10 16.28
CA PHE A 82 -25.64 -0.70 15.22
C PHE A 82 -24.76 0.49 15.63
N PHE A 83 -25.39 1.51 16.22
CA PHE A 83 -24.68 2.73 16.60
C PHE A 83 -23.64 2.47 17.71
N ASN A 84 -23.96 1.58 18.66
CA ASN A 84 -23.02 1.19 19.69
C ASN A 84 -21.82 0.39 19.12
N GLU A 85 -22.06 -0.50 18.15
CA GLU A 85 -20.99 -1.21 17.43
C GLU A 85 -20.10 -0.22 16.65
N LEU A 86 -20.69 0.80 16.01
CA LEU A 86 -19.93 1.86 15.33
C LEU A 86 -19.06 2.66 16.31
N GLY A 87 -19.59 2.94 17.50
CA GLY A 87 -18.84 3.57 18.58
C GLY A 87 -17.70 2.69 19.09
N GLN A 88 -17.93 1.38 19.21
CA GLN A 88 -16.87 0.42 19.57
C GLN A 88 -15.78 0.34 18.49
N LEU A 89 -16.16 0.30 17.21
CA LEU A 89 -15.22 0.35 16.09
C LEU A 89 -14.32 1.60 16.21
N HIS A 90 -14.90 2.79 16.43
CA HIS A 90 -14.13 4.01 16.63
C HIS A 90 -13.07 3.84 17.72
N GLN A 91 -13.48 3.35 18.90
CA GLN A 91 -12.56 3.16 20.04
C GLN A 91 -11.48 2.11 19.76
N GLN A 92 -11.81 1.06 19.04
CA GLN A 92 -10.85 0.02 18.65
C GLN A 92 -9.83 0.55 17.64
N LEU A 93 -10.28 1.33 16.66
CA LEU A 93 -9.40 1.95 15.65
C LEU A 93 -8.46 2.98 16.27
N LYS A 94 -8.95 3.78 17.23
CA LYS A 94 -8.13 4.75 17.96
C LYS A 94 -6.96 4.13 18.72
N LYS A 95 -7.08 2.85 19.11
CA LYS A 95 -6.01 2.10 19.80
C LYS A 95 -5.00 1.47 18.84
N VAL A 96 -5.23 1.52 17.52
CA VAL A 96 -4.30 0.96 16.54
C VAL A 96 -3.06 1.85 16.44
N ALA A 97 -1.90 1.25 16.65
CA ALA A 97 -0.63 1.98 16.55
C ALA A 97 -0.40 2.54 15.14
N GLY A 98 -0.29 3.87 15.04
CA GLY A 98 -0.14 4.58 13.77
C GLY A 98 -1.42 5.27 13.27
N VAL A 99 -2.57 5.08 13.90
CA VAL A 99 -3.75 5.93 13.73
C VAL A 99 -3.52 7.22 14.52
N THR A 100 -3.71 8.37 13.87
CA THR A 100 -3.48 9.69 14.48
C THR A 100 -4.77 10.39 14.83
N ASP A 101 -5.80 10.26 13.99
CA ASP A 101 -7.09 10.88 14.21
C ASP A 101 -8.20 10.09 13.50
N ILE A 102 -9.43 10.22 14.00
CA ILE A 102 -10.60 9.57 13.41
C ILE A 102 -11.78 10.55 13.42
N LEU A 103 -12.26 10.87 12.22
CA LEU A 103 -13.53 11.59 12.05
C LEU A 103 -14.65 10.56 11.87
N SER A 104 -15.58 10.48 12.80
CA SER A 104 -16.70 9.54 12.74
C SER A 104 -17.94 10.10 13.40
N ILE A 105 -19.12 9.62 13.01
CA ILE A 105 -20.42 10.10 13.53
C ILE A 105 -20.52 9.98 15.06
N PRO A 106 -20.10 8.89 15.73
CA PRO A 106 -20.18 8.83 17.19
C PRO A 106 -19.43 9.92 17.95
N GLU A 107 -18.43 10.55 17.35
CA GLU A 107 -17.57 11.56 18.00
C GLU A 107 -17.79 12.98 17.44
N VAL A 108 -18.84 13.21 16.65
CA VAL A 108 -19.15 14.54 16.13
C VAL A 108 -19.56 15.49 17.26
N VAL A 109 -19.22 16.75 17.10
CA VAL A 109 -19.47 17.79 18.08
C VAL A 109 -20.36 18.89 17.53
N ASN A 110 -21.18 19.48 18.39
CA ASN A 110 -21.85 20.74 18.12
C ASN A 110 -21.10 21.88 18.82
N LEU A 111 -21.04 23.05 18.19
CA LEU A 111 -20.48 24.25 18.79
C LEU A 111 -21.54 25.01 19.53
N ARG A 112 -21.46 25.04 20.86
CA ARG A 112 -22.35 25.82 21.72
C ARG A 112 -21.67 27.13 22.12
N ASN A 113 -22.41 28.23 22.05
CA ASN A 113 -21.94 29.52 22.56
C ASN A 113 -21.91 29.49 24.09
N ASP A 114 -20.74 29.68 24.66
CA ASP A 114 -20.55 29.93 26.08
C ASP A 114 -20.63 31.49 26.30
N SER A 115 -21.82 31.96 26.65
CA SER A 115 -22.07 33.38 26.82
C SER A 115 -21.27 34.03 27.97
N ILE A 116 -20.78 33.23 28.92
CA ILE A 116 -19.99 33.71 30.06
C ILE A 116 -18.56 34.03 29.62
N ASN A 117 -17.96 33.13 28.83
CA ASN A 117 -16.58 33.25 28.39
C ASN A 117 -16.44 33.77 26.94
N HIS A 118 -17.53 34.16 26.29
CA HIS A 118 -17.58 34.66 24.91
C HIS A 118 -16.84 33.76 23.92
N ARG A 119 -16.98 32.43 24.05
CA ARG A 119 -16.30 31.46 23.22
C ARG A 119 -17.23 30.32 22.77
N LEU A 120 -16.91 29.73 21.63
CA LEU A 120 -17.58 28.52 21.18
C LEU A 120 -16.92 27.29 21.83
N VAL A 121 -17.74 26.47 22.47
CA VAL A 121 -17.26 25.23 23.13
C VAL A 121 -17.81 24.01 22.37
N PRO A 122 -16.94 23.06 22.00
CA PRO A 122 -17.39 21.81 21.38
C PRO A 122 -18.10 20.93 22.43
N VAL A 123 -19.32 20.52 22.11
CA VAL A 123 -20.13 19.62 22.93
C VAL A 123 -20.44 18.37 22.10
N ARG A 124 -20.18 17.19 22.63
CA ARG A 124 -20.51 15.93 21.95
C ARG A 124 -22.01 15.83 21.74
N ILE A 125 -22.41 15.38 20.56
CA ILE A 125 -23.82 15.16 20.22
C ILE A 125 -24.24 13.77 20.69
N PHE A 126 -23.40 12.76 20.49
CA PHE A 126 -23.67 11.38 20.83
C PHE A 126 -22.88 10.96 22.07
N ASN A 127 -23.61 10.58 23.12
CA ASN A 127 -23.02 10.05 24.36
C ASN A 127 -23.23 8.52 24.40
N TYR A 128 -22.53 7.81 23.56
CA TYR A 128 -22.62 6.34 23.49
C TYR A 128 -21.81 5.68 24.63
N PRO A 129 -22.15 4.45 25.06
CA PRO A 129 -23.18 3.57 24.50
C PRO A 129 -24.61 4.00 24.88
N PHE A 130 -25.51 3.91 23.90
CA PHE A 130 -26.94 4.16 24.13
C PHE A 130 -27.63 2.90 24.65
N THR A 131 -28.60 3.08 25.56
CA THR A 131 -29.46 2.01 26.08
C THR A 131 -30.91 2.15 25.59
N ALA A 132 -31.33 3.38 25.24
CA ALA A 132 -32.68 3.69 24.79
C ALA A 132 -32.67 4.32 23.38
N GLN A 133 -33.56 3.83 22.51
CA GLN A 133 -33.68 4.34 21.14
C GLN A 133 -34.06 5.81 21.10
N GLN A 134 -34.95 6.25 21.98
CA GLN A 134 -35.41 7.65 22.04
C GLN A 134 -34.26 8.64 22.31
N SER A 135 -33.26 8.25 23.10
CA SER A 135 -32.08 9.10 23.35
C SER A 135 -31.21 9.24 22.11
N LEU A 136 -31.05 8.14 21.36
CA LEU A 136 -30.32 8.14 20.08
C LEU A 136 -31.06 8.95 19.02
N ASP A 137 -32.38 8.81 18.91
CA ASP A 137 -33.20 9.55 17.96
C ASP A 137 -33.16 11.08 18.24
N SER A 138 -33.18 11.49 19.50
CA SER A 138 -33.02 12.88 19.88
C SER A 138 -31.65 13.44 19.47
N ALA A 139 -30.57 12.67 19.66
CA ALA A 139 -29.23 13.05 19.25
C ALA A 139 -29.09 13.09 17.71
N ARG A 140 -29.74 12.15 17.00
CA ARG A 140 -29.82 12.11 15.54
C ARG A 140 -30.44 13.38 14.97
N VAL A 141 -31.54 13.84 15.51
CA VAL A 141 -32.20 15.10 15.08
C VAL A 141 -31.26 16.30 15.22
N VAL A 142 -30.51 16.39 16.32
CA VAL A 142 -29.50 17.44 16.49
C VAL A 142 -28.42 17.35 15.44
N PHE A 143 -27.91 16.16 15.16
CA PHE A 143 -26.86 15.91 14.17
C PHE A 143 -27.29 16.25 12.75
N GLU A 144 -28.47 15.79 12.31
CA GLU A 144 -28.98 16.01 10.97
C GLU A 144 -29.30 17.50 10.69
N ASN A 145 -29.56 18.30 11.72
CA ASN A 145 -29.77 19.74 11.62
C ASN A 145 -28.45 20.54 11.51
N LEU A 146 -27.27 19.89 11.58
CA LEU A 146 -25.99 20.57 11.42
C LEU A 146 -25.52 20.50 9.96
N PRO A 147 -25.55 21.61 9.21
CA PRO A 147 -25.18 21.61 7.79
C PRO A 147 -23.71 21.27 7.55
N PHE A 148 -22.84 21.48 8.55
CA PHE A 148 -21.41 21.24 8.45
C PHE A 148 -21.07 19.77 8.15
N TYR A 149 -21.82 18.83 8.74
CA TYR A 149 -21.53 17.38 8.57
C TYR A 149 -22.21 16.79 7.33
N ARG A 150 -23.17 17.50 6.75
CA ARG A 150 -23.89 17.07 5.55
C ARG A 150 -22.94 17.02 4.37
N ASN A 151 -22.99 15.92 3.61
CA ASN A 151 -22.09 15.60 2.49
C ASN A 151 -20.60 15.50 2.88
N LEU A 152 -20.26 15.55 4.17
CA LEU A 152 -18.92 15.30 4.69
C LEU A 152 -18.83 13.90 5.33
N VAL A 153 -19.66 13.63 6.33
CA VAL A 153 -19.71 12.34 7.03
C VAL A 153 -21.01 11.58 6.81
N TYR A 154 -22.03 12.21 6.26
CA TYR A 154 -23.26 11.55 5.83
C TYR A 154 -23.88 12.21 4.60
N ASN A 155 -24.53 11.40 3.77
CA ASN A 155 -25.34 11.89 2.65
C ASN A 155 -26.79 11.43 2.84
N PRO A 156 -27.72 12.37 3.05
CA PRO A 156 -29.13 12.04 3.30
C PRO A 156 -29.86 11.47 2.06
N GLN A 157 -29.31 11.68 0.85
CA GLN A 157 -29.95 11.20 -0.38
C GLN A 157 -29.63 9.71 -0.63
N THR A 158 -28.46 9.25 -0.23
CA THR A 158 -27.97 7.89 -0.49
C THR A 158 -27.98 7.01 0.76
N GLY A 159 -28.27 7.53 1.95
CA GLY A 159 -28.14 6.80 3.21
C GLY A 159 -26.70 6.33 3.51
N SER A 160 -25.73 7.06 2.93
CA SER A 160 -24.32 6.70 3.08
C SER A 160 -23.65 7.48 4.20
N TYR A 161 -22.82 6.80 4.97
CA TYR A 161 -22.09 7.35 6.11
C TYR A 161 -20.60 7.08 5.96
N LEU A 162 -19.78 8.03 6.37
CA LEU A 162 -18.34 7.95 6.21
C LEU A 162 -17.62 8.08 7.56
N MET A 163 -16.58 7.26 7.74
CA MET A 163 -15.61 7.39 8.80
C MET A 163 -14.23 7.60 8.17
N GLY A 164 -13.59 8.73 8.48
CA GLY A 164 -12.23 9.05 8.05
C GLY A 164 -11.23 8.62 9.12
N VAL A 165 -10.25 7.80 8.75
CA VAL A 165 -9.17 7.34 9.63
C VAL A 165 -7.87 7.91 9.13
N SER A 166 -7.33 8.87 9.84
CA SER A 166 -6.03 9.48 9.54
C SER A 166 -4.91 8.66 10.16
N VAL A 167 -3.87 8.41 9.40
CA VAL A 167 -2.73 7.56 9.82
C VAL A 167 -1.41 8.32 9.71
N ASN A 168 -0.44 7.91 10.52
CA ASN A 168 0.86 8.54 10.57
C ASN A 168 1.61 8.37 9.24
N LYS A 169 2.14 9.50 8.72
CA LYS A 169 2.85 9.58 7.45
C LYS A 169 4.12 8.71 7.40
N ASP A 170 4.85 8.65 8.51
CA ASP A 170 6.10 7.88 8.57
C ASP A 170 5.80 6.38 8.56
N THR A 171 4.74 5.96 9.26
CA THR A 171 4.29 4.57 9.27
C THR A 171 3.83 4.11 7.88
N ILE A 172 3.08 4.97 7.16
CA ILE A 172 2.60 4.67 5.79
C ILE A 172 3.75 4.53 4.79
N ASN A 173 4.82 5.26 4.98
CA ASN A 173 5.99 5.19 4.09
C ASN A 173 7.00 4.11 4.50
N SER A 174 6.73 3.37 5.57
CA SER A 174 7.57 2.30 6.11
C SER A 174 7.04 0.90 5.77
N LYS A 175 7.83 -0.13 6.14
CA LYS A 175 7.42 -1.54 6.06
C LYS A 175 6.23 -1.86 6.99
N SER A 176 6.03 -1.07 8.04
CA SER A 176 4.93 -1.24 9.02
C SER A 176 3.56 -0.87 8.45
N ARG A 177 3.50 -0.22 7.29
CA ARG A 177 2.24 0.15 6.62
C ARG A 177 1.29 -1.04 6.43
N THR A 178 1.80 -2.16 5.91
CA THR A 178 0.97 -3.34 5.64
C THR A 178 0.31 -3.86 6.91
N ARG A 179 1.07 -3.88 8.03
CA ARG A 179 0.52 -4.28 9.33
C ARG A 179 -0.55 -3.31 9.80
N LEU A 180 -0.27 -2.01 9.78
CA LEU A 180 -1.24 -0.97 10.19
C LEU A 180 -2.56 -1.08 9.41
N ILE A 181 -2.48 -1.20 8.08
CA ILE A 181 -3.69 -1.28 7.25
C ILE A 181 -4.44 -2.60 7.50
N ASN A 182 -3.74 -3.72 7.65
CA ASN A 182 -4.38 -4.99 7.98
C ASN A 182 -5.05 -4.94 9.36
N ASP A 183 -4.39 -4.38 10.38
CA ASP A 183 -4.97 -4.21 11.73
C ASP A 183 -6.26 -3.36 11.70
N ILE A 184 -6.33 -2.35 10.82
CA ILE A 184 -7.56 -1.57 10.59
C ILE A 184 -8.62 -2.44 9.90
N LEU A 185 -8.25 -3.13 8.81
CA LEU A 185 -9.17 -3.96 8.03
C LEU A 185 -9.76 -5.11 8.84
N ASP A 186 -8.97 -5.74 9.70
CA ASP A 186 -9.44 -6.82 10.57
C ASP A 186 -10.54 -6.32 11.54
N LYS A 187 -10.38 -5.11 12.09
CA LYS A 187 -11.41 -4.51 12.95
C LYS A 187 -12.66 -4.14 12.17
N VAL A 188 -12.50 -3.62 10.96
CA VAL A 188 -13.62 -3.32 10.05
C VAL A 188 -14.37 -4.60 9.68
N ALA A 189 -13.66 -5.70 9.39
CA ALA A 189 -14.29 -6.97 9.05
C ALA A 189 -15.09 -7.58 10.23
N VAL A 190 -14.60 -7.42 11.47
CA VAL A 190 -15.35 -7.83 12.68
C VAL A 190 -16.62 -6.99 12.82
N PHE A 191 -16.50 -5.67 12.64
CA PHE A 191 -17.67 -4.77 12.68
C PHE A 191 -18.69 -5.14 11.60
N GLU A 192 -18.26 -5.30 10.33
CA GLU A 192 -19.09 -5.70 9.20
C GLU A 192 -19.92 -6.96 9.51
N LYS A 193 -19.26 -7.96 10.12
CA LYS A 193 -19.92 -9.19 10.54
C LYS A 193 -20.91 -8.96 11.66
N ASN A 194 -20.60 -8.12 12.66
CA ASN A 194 -21.46 -7.87 13.80
C ASN A 194 -22.74 -7.13 13.40
N VAL A 195 -22.63 -6.16 12.48
CA VAL A 195 -23.77 -5.36 12.00
C VAL A 195 -24.49 -6.00 10.81
N ASN A 196 -23.95 -7.07 10.23
CA ASN A 196 -24.45 -7.75 9.02
C ASN A 196 -24.75 -6.78 7.88
N THR A 197 -23.85 -5.82 7.67
CA THR A 197 -23.98 -4.77 6.64
C THR A 197 -22.65 -4.63 5.92
N GLN A 198 -22.67 -4.55 4.60
CA GLN A 198 -21.47 -4.39 3.79
C GLN A 198 -20.76 -3.06 4.09
N VAL A 199 -19.45 -3.13 4.27
CA VAL A 199 -18.59 -1.99 4.57
C VAL A 199 -17.57 -1.80 3.45
N TYR A 200 -17.49 -0.57 2.94
CA TYR A 200 -16.58 -0.20 1.87
C TYR A 200 -15.36 0.51 2.43
N THR A 201 -14.19 0.13 1.98
CA THR A 201 -12.93 0.76 2.39
C THR A 201 -12.22 1.38 1.19
N SER A 202 -11.72 2.60 1.36
CA SER A 202 -11.01 3.34 0.32
C SER A 202 -9.96 4.27 0.93
N GLY A 203 -9.29 5.06 0.10
CA GLY A 203 -8.27 6.02 0.49
C GLY A 203 -6.87 5.58 0.09
N LEU A 204 -5.97 6.56 -0.08
CA LEU A 204 -4.62 6.29 -0.58
C LEU A 204 -3.82 5.27 0.24
N PRO A 205 -3.88 5.26 1.60
CA PRO A 205 -3.20 4.24 2.41
C PRO A 205 -3.65 2.82 2.09
N PHE A 206 -4.96 2.62 1.96
CA PHE A 206 -5.56 1.34 1.60
C PHE A 206 -5.17 0.92 0.18
N ILE A 207 -5.40 1.80 -0.81
CA ILE A 207 -5.11 1.54 -2.22
C ILE A 207 -3.63 1.20 -2.42
N ARG A 208 -2.71 2.00 -1.86
CA ARG A 208 -1.27 1.77 -1.96
C ARG A 208 -0.85 0.43 -1.36
N THR A 209 -1.45 0.03 -0.25
CA THR A 209 -1.13 -1.24 0.42
C THR A 209 -1.67 -2.41 -0.36
N THR A 210 -2.94 -2.36 -0.78
CA THR A 210 -3.60 -3.43 -1.52
C THR A 210 -2.95 -3.65 -2.89
N ILE A 211 -2.73 -2.56 -3.65
CA ILE A 211 -2.04 -2.64 -4.93
C ILE A 211 -0.60 -3.16 -4.73
N GLY A 212 0.13 -2.63 -3.74
CA GLY A 212 1.49 -3.07 -3.48
C GLY A 212 1.61 -4.57 -3.16
N ASN A 213 0.72 -5.08 -2.32
CA ASN A 213 0.68 -6.50 -1.97
C ASN A 213 0.29 -7.37 -3.17
N ARG A 214 -0.70 -6.94 -3.95
CA ARG A 214 -1.15 -7.62 -5.16
C ARG A 214 -0.02 -7.72 -6.19
N ILE A 215 0.67 -6.60 -6.45
CA ILE A 215 1.80 -6.58 -7.39
C ILE A 215 2.92 -7.50 -6.94
N LYS A 216 3.28 -7.46 -5.65
CA LYS A 216 4.31 -8.37 -5.10
C LYS A 216 3.93 -9.84 -5.33
N SER A 217 2.68 -10.20 -5.10
CA SER A 217 2.18 -11.56 -5.31
C SER A 217 2.15 -11.94 -6.79
N GLU A 218 1.66 -11.05 -7.66
CA GLU A 218 1.59 -11.27 -9.09
C GLU A 218 3.00 -11.33 -9.72
N MET A 219 3.91 -10.46 -9.31
CA MET A 219 5.31 -10.48 -9.75
C MET A 219 5.98 -11.83 -9.43
N ASN A 220 5.80 -12.36 -8.22
CA ASN A 220 6.36 -13.66 -7.85
C ASN A 220 5.78 -14.80 -8.70
N ARG A 221 4.47 -14.81 -8.91
CA ARG A 221 3.81 -15.82 -9.76
C ARG A 221 4.29 -15.73 -11.21
N PHE A 222 4.41 -14.51 -11.73
CA PHE A 222 4.89 -14.28 -13.08
C PHE A 222 6.36 -14.69 -13.26
N LEU A 223 7.21 -14.39 -12.27
CA LEU A 223 8.62 -14.80 -12.29
C LEU A 223 8.77 -16.32 -12.26
N ILE A 224 8.02 -17.00 -11.40
CA ILE A 224 8.03 -18.48 -11.35
C ILE A 224 7.50 -19.06 -12.67
N GLY A 225 6.39 -18.52 -13.18
CA GLY A 225 5.81 -18.98 -14.45
C GLY A 225 6.74 -18.77 -15.65
N SER A 226 7.38 -17.60 -15.74
CA SER A 226 8.36 -17.32 -16.81
C SER A 226 9.59 -18.19 -16.72
N LEU A 227 10.10 -18.47 -15.52
CA LEU A 227 11.23 -19.38 -15.31
C LEU A 227 10.87 -20.80 -15.71
N LEU A 228 9.69 -21.28 -15.34
CA LEU A 228 9.22 -22.63 -15.71
C LEU A 228 9.07 -22.75 -17.21
N LEU A 229 8.45 -21.75 -17.87
CA LEU A 229 8.32 -21.71 -19.32
C LEU A 229 9.70 -21.72 -20.00
N LEU A 230 10.66 -20.94 -19.48
CA LEU A 230 12.04 -20.91 -19.98
C LEU A 230 12.68 -22.30 -19.89
N VAL A 231 12.59 -22.97 -18.73
CA VAL A 231 13.16 -24.32 -18.54
C VAL A 231 12.56 -25.31 -19.52
N VAL A 232 11.23 -25.31 -19.69
CA VAL A 232 10.54 -26.20 -20.62
C VAL A 232 10.99 -25.94 -22.07
N THR A 233 11.04 -24.66 -22.48
CA THR A 233 11.44 -24.28 -23.83
C THR A 233 12.89 -24.68 -24.12
N LEU A 234 13.81 -24.38 -23.21
CA LEU A 234 15.23 -24.77 -23.37
C LEU A 234 15.41 -26.28 -23.38
N PHE A 235 14.67 -27.01 -22.53
CA PHE A 235 14.74 -28.49 -22.52
C PHE A 235 14.24 -29.11 -23.83
N ILE A 236 13.15 -28.61 -24.38
CA ILE A 236 12.62 -29.05 -25.67
C ILE A 236 13.62 -28.74 -26.79
N PHE A 237 14.24 -27.56 -26.76
CA PHE A 237 15.17 -27.11 -27.78
C PHE A 237 16.51 -27.88 -27.74
N PHE A 238 17.16 -27.95 -26.59
CA PHE A 238 18.46 -28.56 -26.42
C PHE A 238 18.42 -30.08 -26.25
N ARG A 239 17.30 -30.63 -25.81
CA ARG A 239 17.14 -32.06 -25.44
C ARG A 239 18.24 -32.57 -24.50
N SER A 240 18.85 -31.69 -23.72
CA SER A 240 19.98 -31.96 -22.84
C SER A 240 19.78 -31.16 -21.51
N VAL A 241 19.75 -31.90 -20.40
CA VAL A 241 19.64 -31.33 -19.07
C VAL A 241 20.84 -30.44 -18.75
N SER A 242 22.06 -30.85 -19.13
CA SER A 242 23.27 -30.08 -18.87
C SER A 242 23.28 -28.72 -19.57
N ALA A 243 22.88 -28.69 -20.85
CA ALA A 243 22.80 -27.45 -21.62
C ALA A 243 21.72 -26.53 -21.05
N THR A 244 20.56 -27.10 -20.69
CA THR A 244 19.47 -26.34 -20.05
C THR A 244 19.91 -25.73 -18.72
N LEU A 245 20.59 -26.49 -17.85
CA LEU A 245 21.09 -25.98 -16.57
C LEU A 245 22.12 -24.86 -16.74
N MET A 246 23.04 -24.98 -17.69
CA MET A 246 24.04 -23.93 -17.98
C MET A 246 23.37 -22.64 -18.48
N SER A 247 22.43 -22.76 -19.40
CA SER A 247 21.68 -21.59 -19.87
C SER A 247 20.85 -20.92 -18.72
N LEU A 248 20.21 -21.74 -17.89
CA LEU A 248 19.46 -21.25 -16.74
C LEU A 248 20.35 -20.50 -15.72
N LEU A 249 21.58 -21.03 -15.51
CA LEU A 249 22.55 -20.38 -14.63
C LEU A 249 22.95 -19.02 -15.16
N VAL A 250 23.24 -18.89 -16.47
CA VAL A 250 23.58 -17.59 -17.10
C VAL A 250 22.42 -16.59 -16.97
N VAL A 251 21.18 -17.01 -17.25
CA VAL A 251 19.99 -16.15 -17.09
C VAL A 251 19.81 -15.71 -15.64
N SER A 252 19.96 -16.63 -14.69
CA SER A 252 19.86 -16.32 -13.26
C SER A 252 20.93 -15.32 -12.82
N MET A 253 22.15 -15.44 -13.30
CA MET A 253 23.21 -14.43 -13.09
C MET A 253 22.80 -13.06 -13.64
N GLY A 254 22.23 -13.00 -14.83
CA GLY A 254 21.74 -11.75 -15.44
C GLY A 254 20.68 -11.06 -14.58
N VAL A 255 19.73 -11.81 -14.03
CA VAL A 255 18.72 -11.29 -13.11
C VAL A 255 19.37 -10.73 -11.83
N VAL A 256 20.28 -11.49 -11.22
CA VAL A 256 21.00 -11.05 -10.01
C VAL A 256 21.80 -9.78 -10.27
N TRP A 257 22.51 -9.71 -11.38
CA TRP A 257 23.30 -8.54 -11.75
C TRP A 257 22.42 -7.31 -12.00
N SER A 258 21.29 -7.49 -12.65
CA SER A 258 20.33 -6.39 -12.87
C SER A 258 19.80 -5.83 -11.56
N LEU A 259 19.35 -6.69 -10.66
CA LEU A 259 18.85 -6.26 -9.34
C LEU A 259 19.96 -5.63 -8.50
N GLY A 260 21.16 -6.22 -8.48
CA GLY A 260 22.32 -5.67 -7.79
C GLY A 260 22.70 -4.28 -8.31
N THR A 261 22.69 -4.08 -9.63
CA THR A 261 22.99 -2.78 -10.25
C THR A 261 21.96 -1.72 -9.88
N ILE A 262 20.65 -2.05 -9.85
CA ILE A 262 19.60 -1.14 -9.41
C ILE A 262 19.89 -0.64 -7.99
N VAL A 263 20.29 -1.53 -7.09
CA VAL A 263 20.62 -1.19 -5.70
C VAL A 263 21.90 -0.37 -5.59
N LEU A 264 22.96 -0.75 -6.31
CA LEU A 264 24.23 -0.02 -6.33
C LEU A 264 24.07 1.43 -6.82
N LEU A 265 23.18 1.66 -7.78
CA LEU A 265 22.84 2.99 -8.27
C LEU A 265 21.90 3.78 -7.33
N GLY A 266 21.54 3.20 -6.19
CA GLY A 266 20.66 3.84 -5.20
C GLY A 266 19.20 3.92 -5.62
N TYR A 267 18.81 3.19 -6.67
CA TYR A 267 17.42 3.16 -7.11
C TYR A 267 16.60 2.16 -6.30
N LYS A 268 15.32 2.47 -6.13
CA LYS A 268 14.32 1.57 -5.53
C LYS A 268 13.53 0.89 -6.64
N ILE A 269 13.11 -0.33 -6.41
CA ILE A 269 12.21 -1.02 -7.33
C ILE A 269 10.82 -0.38 -7.23
N THR A 270 10.39 0.21 -8.34
CA THR A 270 9.03 0.72 -8.55
C THR A 270 8.18 -0.34 -9.24
N LEU A 271 6.89 -0.07 -9.41
CA LEU A 271 5.98 -0.89 -10.20
C LEU A 271 6.49 -1.22 -11.60
N LEU A 272 7.08 -0.22 -12.28
CA LEU A 272 7.60 -0.37 -13.64
C LEU A 272 8.89 -1.20 -13.66
N THR A 273 9.80 -0.93 -12.73
CA THR A 273 11.09 -1.65 -12.66
C THR A 273 10.95 -3.07 -12.09
N ALA A 274 9.82 -3.38 -11.45
CA ALA A 274 9.52 -4.75 -11.00
C ALA A 274 9.34 -5.76 -12.15
N LEU A 275 9.11 -5.27 -13.37
CA LEU A 275 9.04 -6.11 -14.58
C LEU A 275 10.43 -6.46 -15.15
N ILE A 276 11.52 -5.83 -14.69
CA ILE A 276 12.87 -6.07 -15.21
C ILE A 276 13.33 -7.53 -15.05
N PRO A 277 13.22 -8.17 -13.86
CA PRO A 277 13.63 -9.56 -13.70
C PRO A 277 12.92 -10.53 -14.65
N PRO A 278 11.58 -10.52 -14.77
CA PRO A 278 10.89 -11.36 -15.74
C PRO A 278 11.28 -11.08 -17.20
N LEU A 279 11.50 -9.81 -17.57
CA LEU A 279 11.94 -9.46 -18.92
C LEU A 279 13.33 -10.03 -19.23
N ILE A 280 14.26 -9.98 -18.27
CA ILE A 280 15.60 -10.57 -18.44
C ILE A 280 15.52 -12.08 -18.61
N VAL A 281 14.62 -12.74 -17.87
CA VAL A 281 14.38 -14.19 -18.03
C VAL A 281 13.90 -14.51 -19.44
N VAL A 282 13.01 -13.71 -20.00
CA VAL A 282 12.47 -13.92 -21.35
C VAL A 282 13.49 -13.58 -22.45
N ILE A 283 14.23 -12.46 -22.29
CA ILE A 283 15.22 -12.00 -23.29
C ILE A 283 16.52 -12.81 -23.19
N GLY A 284 16.86 -13.32 -22.01
CA GLY A 284 18.07 -14.09 -21.75
C GLY A 284 18.10 -15.48 -22.38
N ILE A 285 17.10 -15.82 -23.20
CA ILE A 285 17.15 -17.03 -24.04
C ILE A 285 18.30 -16.84 -25.04
N PRO A 286 19.33 -17.68 -24.99
CA PRO A 286 20.44 -17.57 -25.94
C PRO A 286 19.92 -17.74 -27.37
N ASN A 287 20.15 -16.73 -28.20
CA ASN A 287 19.94 -16.79 -29.63
C ASN A 287 21.03 -17.66 -30.27
#